data_766b8bd13e7e342bea0190ce6922fba7
#
_entry.id   766b8bd13e7e342bea0190ce6922fba7
#
_cell.length_a   1.000
_cell.length_b   1.000
_cell.length_c   1.000
_cell.angle_alpha   90.00
_cell.angle_beta   90.00
_cell.angle_gamma   90.00
#
_symmetry.space_group_name_H-M   'P 1'
#
loop_
_entity.id
_entity.type
_entity.pdbx_description
1 polymer ?
#
loop_
_entity_poly.entity_id
_entity_poly.type
_entity_poly.pdbx_seq_one_letter_code
_entity_poly.pdbx_strand_id
1 'polypeptide(L)'
;LFKRILPDIVVIILFAVISFVYFFPAVTEGRILSQHDSVAGIGAGEEAKEYLERTGERTRWTNSIFGGMPTYQMAPSYDSTDTLKGVEKLYHLYLPNYVWYVFVMLLGFYILLRAFDFSVWLASLGAVLWAFSSYFFIIIAAGHIWKFVTLAYIPPTIAGMVLAYRGKYLSGGLLTAVFVALQIVSNHVQMSYYFLFVMLFMAVAFGVDAWQKKEMPQFLKATGVLLMAGILGVCINLSNLYHTYVY
;
A
#
# COMPACT_ATOMS: atom_id res chain seq x y z
N LEU A 1 18.30 16.90 -16.05
CA LEU A 1 17.51 15.91 -15.29
C LEU A 1 17.74 16.05 -13.80
N PHE A 2 18.98 15.95 -13.31
CA PHE A 2 19.33 15.97 -11.89
C PHE A 2 18.77 17.19 -11.13
N LYS A 3 18.95 18.42 -11.65
CA LYS A 3 18.42 19.66 -11.04
C LYS A 3 16.89 19.68 -10.88
N ARG A 4 16.16 18.90 -11.69
CA ARG A 4 14.69 18.80 -11.60
C ARG A 4 14.24 17.80 -10.52
N ILE A 5 15.02 16.75 -10.30
CA ILE A 5 14.69 15.65 -9.37
C ILE A 5 15.24 15.93 -7.96
N LEU A 6 16.29 16.76 -7.87
CA LEU A 6 16.93 17.07 -6.59
C LEU A 6 15.96 17.56 -5.49
N PRO A 7 14.99 18.45 -5.75
CA PRO A 7 14.03 18.86 -4.72
C PRO A 7 13.17 17.70 -4.21
N ASP A 8 12.73 16.78 -5.10
CA ASP A 8 11.95 15.60 -4.71
C ASP A 8 12.80 14.66 -3.85
N ILE A 9 14.09 14.45 -4.18
CA ILE A 9 15.01 13.63 -3.38
C ILE A 9 15.19 14.23 -1.98
N VAL A 10 15.38 15.56 -1.89
CA VAL A 10 15.52 16.24 -0.59
C VAL A 10 14.27 16.04 0.27
N VAL A 11 13.08 16.13 -0.32
CA VAL A 11 11.81 15.88 0.39
C VAL A 11 11.72 14.44 0.89
N ILE A 12 12.08 13.46 0.07
CA ILE A 12 12.05 12.05 0.48
C ILE A 12 13.00 11.80 1.66
N ILE A 13 14.19 12.39 1.64
CA ILE A 13 15.14 12.32 2.77
C ILE A 13 14.55 13.00 4.02
N LEU A 14 13.92 14.17 3.87
CA LEU A 14 13.26 14.85 4.98
C LEU A 14 12.12 14.01 5.56
N PHE A 15 11.34 13.31 4.74
CA PHE A 15 10.30 12.40 5.20
C PHE A 15 10.87 11.24 6.01
N ALA A 16 11.99 10.65 5.58
CA ALA A 16 12.68 9.62 6.35
C ALA A 16 13.17 10.16 7.69
N VAL A 17 13.75 11.36 7.71
CA VAL A 17 14.21 12.04 8.95
C VAL A 17 13.03 12.33 9.89
N ILE A 18 11.92 12.90 9.39
CA ILE A 18 10.72 13.18 10.20
C ILE A 18 10.20 11.89 10.82
N SER A 19 10.09 10.81 10.03
CA SER A 19 9.60 9.52 10.50
C SER A 19 10.52 8.90 11.56
N PHE A 20 11.83 9.03 11.38
CA PHE A 20 12.82 8.55 12.34
C PHE A 20 12.76 9.35 13.65
N VAL A 21 12.69 10.68 13.56
CA VAL A 21 12.59 11.55 14.75
C VAL A 21 11.32 11.26 15.53
N TYR A 22 10.20 11.02 14.84
CA TYR A 22 8.93 10.72 15.49
C TYR A 22 8.97 9.42 16.30
N PHE A 23 9.63 8.38 15.77
CA PHE A 23 9.78 7.09 16.45
C PHE A 23 11.16 6.90 17.09
N PHE A 24 11.90 7.98 17.35
CA PHE A 24 13.25 7.93 17.89
C PHE A 24 13.38 7.04 19.14
N PRO A 25 12.52 7.13 20.16
CA PRO A 25 12.62 6.25 21.33
C PRO A 25 12.42 4.77 21.01
N ALA A 26 11.57 4.45 20.03
CA ALA A 26 11.36 3.05 19.62
C ALA A 26 12.60 2.47 18.95
N VAL A 27 13.35 3.30 18.21
CA VAL A 27 14.56 2.84 17.50
C VAL A 27 15.78 2.77 18.42
N THR A 28 15.99 3.79 19.27
CA THR A 28 17.23 3.92 20.07
C THR A 28 17.16 3.20 21.41
N GLU A 29 15.97 3.08 22.00
CA GLU A 29 15.77 2.46 23.31
C GLU A 29 15.18 1.05 23.19
N GLY A 30 14.97 0.55 21.96
CA GLY A 30 14.36 -0.76 21.74
C GLY A 30 12.91 -0.87 22.22
N ARG A 31 12.20 0.26 22.36
CA ARG A 31 10.79 0.26 22.77
C ARG A 31 9.91 -0.31 21.68
N ILE A 32 8.97 -1.13 22.07
CA ILE A 32 7.92 -1.66 21.19
C ILE A 32 6.59 -0.96 21.48
N LEU A 33 5.80 -0.75 20.42
CA LEU A 33 4.45 -0.26 20.59
C LEU A 33 3.57 -1.36 21.21
N SER A 34 2.86 -1.03 22.28
CA SER A 34 1.85 -1.93 22.83
C SER A 34 0.61 -1.89 21.95
N GLN A 35 0.47 -2.87 21.06
CA GLN A 35 -0.59 -2.96 20.05
C GLN A 35 -1.38 -4.23 20.31
N HIS A 36 -2.57 -4.11 20.87
CA HIS A 36 -3.38 -5.26 21.28
C HIS A 36 -3.62 -6.25 20.14
N ASP A 37 -4.07 -5.78 18.98
CA ASP A 37 -4.40 -6.66 17.85
C ASP A 37 -3.15 -7.27 17.20
N SER A 38 -2.03 -6.54 17.18
CA SER A 38 -0.76 -7.10 16.68
C SER A 38 -0.26 -8.23 17.58
N VAL A 39 -0.35 -8.08 18.90
CA VAL A 39 0.04 -9.12 19.86
C VAL A 39 -0.87 -10.34 19.72
N ALA A 40 -2.19 -10.14 19.63
CA ALA A 40 -3.15 -11.21 19.39
C ALA A 40 -2.88 -11.94 18.07
N GLY A 41 -2.58 -11.19 17.00
CA GLY A 41 -2.24 -11.73 15.68
C GLY A 41 -0.95 -12.56 15.69
N ILE A 42 0.09 -12.11 16.41
CA ILE A 42 1.34 -12.86 16.56
C ILE A 42 1.05 -14.20 17.29
N GLY A 43 0.35 -14.14 18.43
CA GLY A 43 -0.01 -15.36 19.17
C GLY A 43 -0.85 -16.34 18.35
N ALA A 44 -1.82 -15.84 17.59
CA ALA A 44 -2.64 -16.67 16.71
C ALA A 44 -1.84 -17.28 15.54
N GLY A 45 -0.77 -16.65 15.09
CA GLY A 45 0.10 -17.13 14.00
C GLY A 45 1.25 -18.03 14.45
N GLU A 46 1.49 -18.20 15.76
CA GLU A 46 2.67 -18.89 16.27
C GLU A 46 2.67 -20.39 15.87
N GLU A 47 1.53 -21.08 15.94
CA GLU A 47 1.41 -22.48 15.51
C GLU A 47 1.83 -22.66 14.03
N ALA A 48 1.40 -21.77 13.16
CA ALA A 48 1.75 -21.82 11.75
C ALA A 48 3.26 -21.55 11.51
N LYS A 49 3.86 -20.68 12.31
CA LYS A 49 5.28 -20.39 12.29
C LYS A 49 6.11 -21.58 12.79
N GLU A 50 5.74 -22.17 13.93
CA GLU A 50 6.40 -23.37 14.47
C GLU A 50 6.32 -24.54 13.50
N TYR A 51 5.17 -24.72 12.83
CA TYR A 51 5.03 -25.75 11.80
C TYR A 51 6.01 -25.53 10.65
N LEU A 52 6.12 -24.30 10.14
CA LEU A 52 7.05 -23.96 9.08
C LEU A 52 8.51 -24.18 9.50
N GLU A 53 8.88 -23.79 10.72
CA GLU A 53 10.24 -23.98 11.25
C GLU A 53 10.61 -25.47 11.39
N ARG A 54 9.65 -26.30 11.77
CA ARG A 54 9.85 -27.74 11.98
C ARG A 54 9.87 -28.54 10.69
N THR A 55 9.02 -28.21 9.73
CA THR A 55 8.79 -29.02 8.53
C THR A 55 9.36 -28.45 7.24
N GLY A 56 9.67 -27.13 7.22
CA GLY A 56 10.00 -26.39 6.01
C GLY A 56 8.78 -26.08 5.12
N GLU A 57 7.57 -26.51 5.53
CA GLU A 57 6.35 -26.35 4.75
C GLU A 57 5.40 -25.32 5.39
N ARG A 58 4.62 -24.62 4.57
CA ARG A 58 3.60 -23.68 5.05
C ARG A 58 2.28 -24.39 5.27
N THR A 59 1.79 -24.41 6.52
CA THR A 59 0.43 -24.91 6.80
C THR A 59 -0.63 -23.97 6.22
N ARG A 60 -1.75 -24.56 5.80
CA ARG A 60 -2.96 -23.82 5.38
C ARG A 60 -4.06 -23.85 6.43
N TRP A 61 -3.79 -24.48 7.59
CA TRP A 61 -4.70 -24.62 8.71
C TRP A 61 -4.01 -24.29 10.02
N THR A 62 -4.75 -23.73 10.96
CA THR A 62 -4.31 -23.53 12.34
C THR A 62 -5.42 -23.95 13.31
N ASN A 63 -5.03 -24.49 14.48
CA ASN A 63 -5.93 -24.79 15.57
C ASN A 63 -5.92 -23.73 16.66
N SER A 64 -5.12 -22.67 16.52
CA SER A 64 -4.90 -21.64 17.54
C SER A 64 -6.17 -20.90 17.95
N ILE A 65 -7.14 -20.75 17.04
CA ILE A 65 -8.37 -19.99 17.30
C ILE A 65 -9.59 -20.67 16.67
N PHE A 66 -10.76 -20.40 17.23
CA PHE A 66 -12.07 -20.89 16.77
C PHE A 66 -12.20 -22.40 16.66
N GLY A 67 -11.32 -23.18 17.31
CA GLY A 67 -11.30 -24.63 17.17
C GLY A 67 -10.75 -25.13 15.84
N GLY A 68 -10.14 -24.25 15.09
CA GLY A 68 -9.50 -24.50 13.79
C GLY A 68 -10.04 -23.61 12.68
N MET A 69 -9.11 -23.01 11.91
CA MET A 69 -9.46 -22.21 10.76
C MET A 69 -8.32 -22.15 9.72
N PRO A 70 -8.63 -21.80 8.46
CA PRO A 70 -7.60 -21.55 7.45
C PRO A 70 -6.68 -20.38 7.78
N THR A 71 -5.38 -20.54 7.48
CA THR A 71 -4.35 -19.51 7.77
C THR A 71 -4.37 -18.31 6.84
N TYR A 72 -4.97 -18.41 5.66
CA TYR A 72 -4.94 -17.32 4.66
C TYR A 72 -5.68 -16.05 5.06
N GLN A 73 -6.56 -16.11 6.07
CA GLN A 73 -7.20 -14.92 6.62
C GLN A 73 -6.41 -14.26 7.76
N MET A 74 -5.54 -15.01 8.43
CA MET A 74 -4.80 -14.56 9.60
C MET A 74 -3.33 -14.29 9.33
N ALA A 75 -2.69 -15.19 8.58
CA ALA A 75 -1.27 -15.15 8.26
C ALA A 75 -1.05 -15.60 6.81
N PRO A 76 -1.60 -14.88 5.82
CA PRO A 76 -1.46 -15.28 4.42
C PRO A 76 0.01 -15.28 4.03
N SER A 77 0.49 -16.42 3.51
CA SER A 77 1.86 -16.57 3.07
C SER A 77 1.89 -17.47 1.83
N TYR A 78 2.29 -16.87 0.69
CA TYR A 78 2.33 -17.55 -0.61
C TYR A 78 3.62 -17.20 -1.33
N ASP A 79 4.21 -18.18 -2.01
CA ASP A 79 5.45 -17.99 -2.77
C ASP A 79 5.26 -16.96 -3.89
N SER A 80 4.08 -16.90 -4.49
CA SER A 80 3.72 -15.91 -5.51
C SER A 80 3.80 -14.46 -5.02
N THR A 81 3.62 -14.22 -3.72
CA THR A 81 3.66 -12.88 -3.12
C THR A 81 4.99 -12.55 -2.44
N ASP A 82 5.92 -13.50 -2.35
CA ASP A 82 7.23 -13.25 -1.72
C ASP A 82 8.07 -12.22 -2.48
N THR A 83 7.93 -12.13 -3.81
CA THR A 83 8.56 -11.09 -4.61
C THR A 83 8.08 -9.69 -4.23
N LEU A 84 6.81 -9.54 -3.84
CA LEU A 84 6.25 -8.26 -3.40
C LEU A 84 6.88 -7.77 -2.10
N LYS A 85 7.34 -8.67 -1.22
CA LYS A 85 8.06 -8.29 0.02
C LYS A 85 9.34 -7.52 -0.28
N GLY A 86 10.04 -7.85 -1.37
CA GLY A 86 11.22 -7.10 -1.82
C GLY A 86 10.87 -5.71 -2.33
N VAL A 87 9.79 -5.60 -3.12
CA VAL A 87 9.28 -4.32 -3.63
C VAL A 87 8.79 -3.44 -2.48
N GLU A 88 8.07 -4.03 -1.53
CA GLU A 88 7.61 -3.35 -0.33
C GLU A 88 8.76 -2.79 0.50
N LYS A 89 9.76 -3.61 0.82
CA LYS A 89 10.96 -3.18 1.56
C LYS A 89 11.71 -2.06 0.84
N LEU A 90 11.81 -2.12 -0.49
CA LEU A 90 12.43 -1.05 -1.28
C LEU A 90 11.61 0.25 -1.17
N TYR A 91 10.27 0.17 -1.26
CA TYR A 91 9.40 1.33 -1.10
C TYR A 91 9.46 1.94 0.31
N HIS A 92 9.66 1.10 1.32
CA HIS A 92 9.89 1.50 2.72
C HIS A 92 11.32 2.01 2.97
N LEU A 93 12.20 2.05 1.96
CA LEU A 93 13.64 2.37 2.09
C LEU A 93 14.36 1.53 3.14
N TYR A 94 13.92 0.31 3.40
CA TYR A 94 14.45 -0.57 4.47
C TYR A 94 14.47 0.09 5.86
N LEU A 95 13.63 1.09 6.09
CA LEU A 95 13.52 1.77 7.38
C LEU A 95 13.07 0.79 8.47
N PRO A 96 13.51 0.96 9.73
CA PRO A 96 13.13 0.08 10.82
C PRO A 96 11.64 0.11 11.13
N ASN A 97 11.17 -0.90 11.89
CA ASN A 97 9.80 -1.01 12.33
C ASN A 97 9.30 0.29 12.97
N TYR A 98 8.05 0.62 12.72
CA TYR A 98 7.33 1.83 13.07
C TYR A 98 7.77 3.07 12.26
N VAL A 99 9.07 3.28 12.02
CA VAL A 99 9.57 4.41 11.26
C VAL A 99 9.00 4.41 9.85
N TRP A 100 9.01 3.26 9.15
CA TRP A 100 8.47 3.17 7.81
C TRP A 100 6.96 3.46 7.75
N TYR A 101 6.19 3.32 8.84
CA TYR A 101 4.76 3.61 8.86
C TYR A 101 4.48 5.07 8.45
N VAL A 102 5.04 6.03 9.17
CA VAL A 102 4.86 7.44 8.84
C VAL A 102 5.48 7.77 7.49
N PHE A 103 6.64 7.18 7.18
CA PHE A 103 7.32 7.40 5.91
C PHE A 103 6.46 7.05 4.70
N VAL A 104 5.81 5.87 4.67
CA VAL A 104 4.99 5.47 3.51
C VAL A 104 3.72 6.31 3.37
N MET A 105 3.16 6.80 4.48
CA MET A 105 2.07 7.75 4.44
C MET A 105 2.46 9.09 3.83
N LEU A 106 3.61 9.62 4.24
CA LEU A 106 4.20 10.84 3.68
C LEU A 106 4.49 10.66 2.19
N LEU A 107 5.22 9.61 1.84
CA LEU A 107 5.65 9.36 0.47
C LEU A 107 4.46 9.08 -0.45
N GLY A 108 3.51 8.24 -0.03
CA GLY A 108 2.35 7.89 -0.85
C GLY A 108 1.50 9.11 -1.21
N PHE A 109 1.20 9.96 -0.24
CA PHE A 109 0.40 11.16 -0.50
C PHE A 109 1.19 12.24 -1.26
N TYR A 110 2.49 12.33 -1.02
CA TYR A 110 3.38 13.18 -1.82
C TYR A 110 3.35 12.80 -3.30
N ILE A 111 3.50 11.50 -3.61
CA ILE A 111 3.42 10.97 -4.99
C ILE A 111 2.09 11.35 -5.63
N LEU A 112 0.98 11.23 -4.89
CA LEU A 112 -0.34 11.62 -5.37
C LEU A 112 -0.41 13.10 -5.74
N LEU A 113 0.02 13.98 -4.84
CA LEU A 113 -0.02 15.42 -5.09
C LEU A 113 0.93 15.83 -6.22
N ARG A 114 2.08 15.19 -6.35
CA ARG A 114 2.99 15.39 -7.49
C ARG A 114 2.37 14.89 -8.81
N ALA A 115 1.57 13.83 -8.79
CA ALA A 115 0.82 13.39 -9.96
C ALA A 115 -0.25 14.41 -10.40
N PHE A 116 -0.78 15.20 -9.47
CA PHE A 116 -1.65 16.35 -9.74
C PHE A 116 -0.91 17.65 -10.11
N ASP A 117 0.42 17.60 -10.31
CA ASP A 117 1.30 18.72 -10.64
C ASP A 117 1.39 19.82 -9.56
N PHE A 118 1.06 19.50 -8.30
CA PHE A 118 1.36 20.41 -7.20
C PHE A 118 2.86 20.65 -7.08
N SER A 119 3.25 21.86 -6.69
CA SER A 119 4.65 22.17 -6.44
C SER A 119 5.23 21.28 -5.34
N VAL A 120 6.54 21.08 -5.35
CA VAL A 120 7.24 20.23 -4.34
C VAL A 120 6.86 20.64 -2.92
N TRP A 121 6.86 21.95 -2.61
CA TRP A 121 6.57 22.45 -1.27
C TRP A 121 5.12 22.25 -0.85
N LEU A 122 4.17 22.47 -1.75
CA LEU A 122 2.76 22.29 -1.47
C LEU A 122 2.42 20.80 -1.34
N ALA A 123 3.02 19.95 -2.18
CA ALA A 123 2.89 18.50 -2.07
C ALA A 123 3.48 17.96 -0.76
N SER A 124 4.62 18.53 -0.30
CA SER A 124 5.23 18.16 0.99
C SER A 124 4.34 18.55 2.16
N LEU A 125 3.79 19.77 2.14
CA LEU A 125 2.86 20.22 3.18
C LEU A 125 1.61 19.32 3.24
N GLY A 126 1.00 19.05 2.08
CA GLY A 126 -0.15 18.15 2.01
C GLY A 126 0.15 16.75 2.51
N ALA A 127 1.34 16.22 2.18
CA ALA A 127 1.79 14.92 2.67
C ALA A 127 1.93 14.88 4.20
N VAL A 128 2.48 15.94 4.80
CA VAL A 128 2.58 16.06 6.26
C VAL A 128 1.20 16.13 6.91
N LEU A 129 0.31 16.97 6.40
CA LEU A 129 -1.06 17.09 6.93
C LEU A 129 -1.83 15.78 6.85
N TRP A 130 -1.65 15.02 5.76
CA TRP A 130 -2.24 13.69 5.59
C TRP A 130 -1.67 12.69 6.58
N ALA A 131 -0.33 12.51 6.58
CA ALA A 131 0.34 11.48 7.35
C ALA A 131 0.18 11.66 8.86
N PHE A 132 0.10 12.91 9.33
CA PHE A 132 -0.10 13.26 10.74
C PHE A 132 -1.57 13.43 11.12
N SER A 133 -2.51 12.97 10.29
CA SER A 133 -3.90 12.85 10.71
C SER A 133 -4.03 11.90 11.91
N SER A 134 -4.76 12.31 12.93
CA SER A 134 -4.96 11.54 14.17
C SER A 134 -5.50 10.13 13.93
N TYR A 135 -6.31 9.96 12.90
CA TYR A 135 -6.88 8.67 12.53
C TYR A 135 -5.81 7.59 12.30
N PHE A 136 -4.72 7.92 11.61
CA PHE A 136 -3.65 6.95 11.32
C PHE A 136 -2.93 6.51 12.59
N PHE A 137 -2.68 7.41 13.51
CA PHE A 137 -2.06 7.05 14.80
C PHE A 137 -2.99 6.23 15.70
N ILE A 138 -4.30 6.48 15.65
CA ILE A 138 -5.29 5.66 16.35
C ILE A 138 -5.26 4.22 15.85
N ILE A 139 -5.28 4.00 14.53
CA ILE A 139 -5.26 2.64 13.97
C ILE A 139 -3.91 1.94 14.14
N ILE A 140 -2.79 2.68 14.14
CA ILE A 140 -1.47 2.14 14.49
C ILE A 140 -1.45 1.71 15.96
N ALA A 141 -1.92 2.56 16.87
CA ALA A 141 -1.96 2.25 18.30
C ALA A 141 -2.85 1.03 18.61
N ALA A 142 -3.95 0.86 17.89
CA ALA A 142 -4.82 -0.32 18.00
C ALA A 142 -4.18 -1.60 17.44
N GLY A 143 -3.17 -1.50 16.58
CA GLY A 143 -2.54 -2.64 15.91
C GLY A 143 -3.19 -3.05 14.59
N HIS A 144 -4.07 -2.23 14.03
CA HIS A 144 -4.70 -2.48 12.72
C HIS A 144 -3.74 -2.23 11.55
N ILE A 145 -2.57 -2.90 11.56
CA ILE A 145 -1.47 -2.62 10.63
C ILE A 145 -1.84 -2.93 9.19
N TRP A 146 -2.55 -4.02 8.93
CA TRP A 146 -2.98 -4.36 7.56
C TRP A 146 -3.88 -3.27 6.95
N LYS A 147 -4.82 -2.76 7.75
CA LYS A 147 -5.67 -1.63 7.35
C LYS A 147 -4.85 -0.37 7.08
N PHE A 148 -3.90 -0.07 7.97
CA PHE A 148 -3.01 1.08 7.86
C PHE A 148 -2.17 1.01 6.57
N VAL A 149 -1.53 -0.13 6.31
CA VAL A 149 -0.68 -0.34 5.14
C VAL A 149 -1.49 -0.25 3.85
N THR A 150 -2.68 -0.85 3.82
CA THR A 150 -3.59 -0.72 2.67
C THR A 150 -3.91 0.75 2.39
N LEU A 151 -4.24 1.54 3.42
CA LEU A 151 -4.51 2.98 3.27
C LEU A 151 -3.29 3.77 2.78
N ALA A 152 -2.07 3.37 3.16
CA ALA A 152 -0.85 4.00 2.69
C ALA A 152 -0.58 3.77 1.19
N TYR A 153 -1.05 2.65 0.63
CA TYR A 153 -0.86 2.31 -0.78
C TYR A 153 -1.96 2.84 -1.71
N ILE A 154 -3.06 3.36 -1.17
CA ILE A 154 -4.15 3.95 -1.98
C ILE A 154 -3.72 5.23 -2.69
N PRO A 155 -3.10 6.23 -2.05
CA PRO A 155 -2.69 7.45 -2.73
C PRO A 155 -1.78 7.22 -3.95
N PRO A 156 -0.72 6.39 -3.89
CA PRO A 156 0.08 6.11 -5.07
C PRO A 156 -0.67 5.30 -6.15
N THR A 157 -1.67 4.47 -5.79
CA THR A 157 -2.55 3.83 -6.78
C THR A 157 -3.34 4.88 -7.56
N ILE A 158 -3.95 5.84 -6.85
CA ILE A 158 -4.68 6.96 -7.48
C ILE A 158 -3.73 7.83 -8.33
N ALA A 159 -2.49 8.03 -7.85
CA ALA A 159 -1.47 8.75 -8.63
C ALA A 159 -1.18 8.06 -9.97
N GLY A 160 -1.09 6.72 -9.97
CA GLY A 160 -0.94 5.95 -11.19
C GLY A 160 -2.10 6.18 -12.17
N MET A 161 -3.33 6.19 -11.68
CA MET A 161 -4.53 6.49 -12.45
C MET A 161 -4.47 7.90 -13.05
N VAL A 162 -4.14 8.92 -12.25
CA VAL A 162 -4.01 10.30 -12.72
C VAL A 162 -2.95 10.43 -13.81
N LEU A 163 -1.79 9.80 -13.62
CA LEU A 163 -0.71 9.81 -14.60
C LEU A 163 -1.12 9.16 -15.92
N ALA A 164 -1.84 8.03 -15.88
CA ALA A 164 -2.33 7.34 -17.07
C ALA A 164 -3.30 8.22 -17.87
N TYR A 165 -4.29 8.84 -17.21
CA TYR A 165 -5.23 9.75 -17.88
C TYR A 165 -4.57 11.04 -18.38
N ARG A 166 -3.42 11.41 -17.84
CA ARG A 166 -2.58 12.50 -18.35
C ARG A 166 -1.61 12.06 -19.45
N GLY A 167 -1.80 10.88 -20.04
CA GLY A 167 -1.01 10.36 -21.16
C GLY A 167 0.32 9.73 -20.77
N LYS A 168 0.67 9.67 -19.48
CA LYS A 168 1.88 9.00 -18.98
C LYS A 168 1.60 7.51 -18.75
N TYR A 169 1.24 6.79 -19.82
CA TYR A 169 0.70 5.43 -19.75
C TYR A 169 1.60 4.43 -19.03
N LEU A 170 2.91 4.42 -19.35
CA LEU A 170 3.84 3.45 -18.77
C LEU A 170 4.02 3.70 -17.26
N SER A 171 4.33 4.91 -16.85
CA SER A 171 4.52 5.23 -15.43
C SER A 171 3.22 5.08 -14.64
N GLY A 172 2.09 5.51 -15.22
CA GLY A 172 0.77 5.34 -14.61
C GLY A 172 0.40 3.86 -14.45
N GLY A 173 0.58 3.06 -15.50
CA GLY A 173 0.29 1.62 -15.47
C GLY A 173 1.18 0.85 -14.49
N LEU A 174 2.50 1.09 -14.50
CA LEU A 174 3.43 0.44 -13.56
C LEU A 174 3.11 0.81 -12.11
N LEU A 175 2.88 2.09 -11.83
CA LEU A 175 2.54 2.54 -10.49
C LEU A 175 1.23 1.89 -10.01
N THR A 176 0.20 1.87 -10.86
CA THR A 176 -1.08 1.22 -10.54
C THR A 176 -0.90 -0.28 -10.29
N ALA A 177 -0.17 -1.00 -11.15
CA ALA A 177 0.02 -2.44 -11.01
C ALA A 177 0.72 -2.80 -9.70
N VAL A 178 1.82 -2.10 -9.37
CA VAL A 178 2.58 -2.32 -8.13
C VAL A 178 1.72 -2.04 -6.91
N PHE A 179 1.05 -0.88 -6.85
CA PHE A 179 0.31 -0.51 -5.64
C PHE A 179 -1.02 -1.22 -5.50
N VAL A 180 -1.67 -1.68 -6.57
CA VAL A 180 -2.79 -2.62 -6.49
C VAL A 180 -2.32 -3.96 -5.92
N ALA A 181 -1.18 -4.49 -6.40
CA ALA A 181 -0.62 -5.72 -5.86
C ALA A 181 -0.29 -5.60 -4.36
N LEU A 182 0.35 -4.51 -3.94
CA LEU A 182 0.67 -4.24 -2.54
C LEU A 182 -0.56 -4.02 -1.65
N GLN A 183 -1.63 -3.40 -2.16
CA GLN A 183 -2.89 -3.27 -1.43
C GLN A 183 -3.52 -4.64 -1.15
N ILE A 184 -3.55 -5.54 -2.13
CA ILE A 184 -4.17 -6.85 -1.98
C ILE A 184 -3.34 -7.71 -1.02
N VAL A 185 -1.99 -7.70 -1.14
CA VAL A 185 -1.12 -8.48 -0.24
C VAL A 185 -1.18 -7.97 1.19
N SER A 186 -1.53 -6.71 1.42
CA SER A 186 -1.77 -6.15 2.76
C SER A 186 -2.98 -6.77 3.46
N ASN A 187 -3.74 -7.61 2.78
CA ASN A 187 -4.83 -8.44 3.31
C ASN A 187 -5.98 -7.68 3.99
N HIS A 188 -6.22 -6.43 3.58
CA HIS A 188 -7.38 -5.66 4.04
C HIS A 188 -8.26 -5.23 2.86
N VAL A 189 -8.84 -6.24 2.18
CA VAL A 189 -9.59 -6.10 0.92
C VAL A 189 -10.76 -5.11 1.03
N GLN A 190 -11.38 -5.00 2.21
CA GLN A 190 -12.49 -4.06 2.46
C GLN A 190 -12.10 -2.62 2.15
N MET A 191 -10.90 -2.17 2.53
CA MET A 191 -10.45 -0.81 2.25
C MET A 191 -10.22 -0.60 0.76
N SER A 192 -9.58 -1.56 0.09
CA SER A 192 -9.38 -1.51 -1.37
C SER A 192 -10.73 -1.48 -2.11
N TYR A 193 -11.73 -2.25 -1.64
CA TYR A 193 -13.08 -2.24 -2.18
C TYR A 193 -13.74 -0.85 -2.07
N TYR A 194 -13.66 -0.19 -0.91
CA TYR A 194 -14.22 1.15 -0.76
C TYR A 194 -13.55 2.18 -1.67
N PHE A 195 -12.24 2.11 -1.81
CA PHE A 195 -11.51 3.01 -2.69
C PHE A 195 -11.67 2.68 -4.18
N LEU A 196 -12.09 1.48 -4.54
CA LEU A 196 -12.51 1.16 -5.90
C LEU A 196 -13.65 2.09 -6.37
N PHE A 197 -14.62 2.39 -5.50
CA PHE A 197 -15.69 3.35 -5.85
C PHE A 197 -15.13 4.76 -6.09
N VAL A 198 -14.18 5.22 -5.30
CA VAL A 198 -13.51 6.50 -5.53
C VAL A 198 -12.84 6.50 -6.91
N MET A 199 -12.11 5.44 -7.25
CA MET A 199 -11.47 5.32 -8.57
C MET A 199 -12.49 5.25 -9.71
N LEU A 200 -13.61 4.57 -9.53
CA LEU A 200 -14.70 4.54 -10.52
C LEU A 200 -15.30 5.93 -10.74
N PHE A 201 -15.61 6.69 -9.69
CA PHE A 201 -16.09 8.06 -9.82
C PHE A 201 -15.06 8.98 -10.50
N MET A 202 -13.77 8.81 -10.17
CA MET A 202 -12.70 9.53 -10.87
C MET A 202 -12.63 9.15 -12.35
N ALA A 203 -12.76 7.86 -12.69
CA ALA A 203 -12.80 7.40 -14.08
C ALA A 203 -13.97 8.04 -14.85
N VAL A 204 -15.15 8.10 -14.24
CA VAL A 204 -16.29 8.80 -14.84
C VAL A 204 -15.99 10.28 -15.06
N ALA A 205 -15.39 10.97 -14.07
CA ALA A 205 -15.02 12.38 -14.20
C ALA A 205 -14.01 12.61 -15.34
N PHE A 206 -12.96 11.78 -15.43
CA PHE A 206 -12.01 11.81 -16.55
C PHE A 206 -12.68 11.48 -17.89
N GLY A 207 -13.65 10.56 -17.91
CA GLY A 207 -14.42 10.22 -19.11
C GLY A 207 -15.28 11.39 -19.60
N VAL A 208 -15.95 12.09 -18.69
CA VAL A 208 -16.74 13.29 -19.01
C VAL A 208 -15.84 14.40 -19.56
N ASP A 209 -14.71 14.66 -18.93
CA ASP A 209 -13.73 15.66 -19.39
C ASP A 209 -13.19 15.31 -20.79
N ALA A 210 -12.83 14.04 -21.02
CA ALA A 210 -12.38 13.56 -22.32
C ALA A 210 -13.44 13.65 -23.40
N TRP A 211 -14.71 13.39 -23.05
CA TRP A 211 -15.84 13.57 -23.95
C TRP A 211 -15.98 15.04 -24.39
N GLN A 212 -15.96 15.96 -23.44
CA GLN A 212 -16.06 17.38 -23.71
C GLN A 212 -14.89 17.92 -24.55
N LYS A 213 -13.68 17.39 -24.33
CA LYS A 213 -12.47 17.76 -25.08
C LYS A 213 -12.28 17.01 -26.38
N LYS A 214 -13.16 16.05 -26.72
CA LYS A 214 -13.05 15.16 -27.87
C LYS A 214 -11.78 14.28 -27.86
N GLU A 215 -11.34 13.88 -26.67
CA GLU A 215 -10.13 13.07 -26.42
C GLU A 215 -10.43 11.63 -25.99
N MET A 216 -11.62 11.12 -26.37
CA MET A 216 -12.06 9.75 -26.01
C MET A 216 -11.05 8.63 -26.38
N PRO A 217 -10.34 8.67 -27.53
CA PRO A 217 -9.35 7.63 -27.83
C PRO A 217 -8.22 7.55 -26.78
N GLN A 218 -7.78 8.70 -26.26
CA GLN A 218 -6.75 8.77 -25.22
C GLN A 218 -7.29 8.25 -23.87
N PHE A 219 -8.51 8.60 -23.52
CA PHE A 219 -9.19 8.09 -22.34
C PHE A 219 -9.34 6.57 -22.38
N LEU A 220 -9.80 6.01 -23.50
CA LEU A 220 -9.97 4.56 -23.67
C LEU A 220 -8.62 3.83 -23.59
N LYS A 221 -7.57 4.39 -24.17
CA LYS A 221 -6.19 3.85 -24.08
C LYS A 221 -5.71 3.85 -22.63
N ALA A 222 -5.88 4.95 -21.89
CA ALA A 222 -5.51 5.05 -20.47
C ALA A 222 -6.29 4.03 -19.64
N THR A 223 -7.61 3.93 -19.85
CA THR A 223 -8.47 2.95 -19.17
C THR A 223 -8.02 1.52 -19.45
N GLY A 224 -7.69 1.19 -20.69
CA GLY A 224 -7.16 -0.12 -21.06
C GLY A 224 -5.85 -0.45 -20.32
N VAL A 225 -4.93 0.51 -20.25
CA VAL A 225 -3.68 0.36 -19.48
C VAL A 225 -3.95 0.15 -17.98
N LEU A 226 -4.88 0.90 -17.40
CA LEU A 226 -5.24 0.77 -15.98
C LEU A 226 -5.92 -0.55 -15.68
N LEU A 227 -6.80 -1.04 -16.56
CA LEU A 227 -7.42 -2.36 -16.43
C LEU A 227 -6.37 -3.47 -16.47
N MET A 228 -5.44 -3.42 -17.44
CA MET A 228 -4.33 -4.38 -17.51
C MET A 228 -3.45 -4.32 -16.26
N ALA A 229 -3.13 -3.13 -15.77
CA ALA A 229 -2.38 -2.93 -14.55
C ALA A 229 -3.10 -3.52 -13.32
N GLY A 230 -4.39 -3.27 -13.21
CA GLY A 230 -5.24 -3.86 -12.15
C GLY A 230 -5.27 -5.39 -12.21
N ILE A 231 -5.47 -5.96 -13.40
CA ILE A 231 -5.44 -7.42 -13.61
C ILE A 231 -4.10 -8.01 -13.19
N LEU A 232 -2.97 -7.40 -13.56
CA LEU A 232 -1.64 -7.85 -13.14
C LEU A 232 -1.48 -7.83 -11.63
N GLY A 233 -1.93 -6.76 -10.96
CA GLY A 233 -1.91 -6.66 -9.49
C GLY A 233 -2.78 -7.70 -8.80
N VAL A 234 -3.92 -8.06 -9.38
CA VAL A 234 -4.79 -9.14 -8.91
C VAL A 234 -4.15 -10.51 -9.15
N CYS A 235 -3.60 -10.75 -10.34
CA CYS A 235 -3.04 -12.05 -10.73
C CYS A 235 -1.90 -12.52 -9.81
N ILE A 236 -1.02 -11.61 -9.36
CA ILE A 236 0.06 -11.98 -8.44
C ILE A 236 -0.46 -12.40 -7.06
N ASN A 237 -1.67 -11.98 -6.69
CA ASN A 237 -2.35 -12.30 -5.44
C ASN A 237 -3.42 -13.41 -5.60
N LEU A 238 -3.50 -14.05 -6.76
CA LEU A 238 -4.59 -14.95 -7.10
C LEU A 238 -4.72 -16.12 -6.10
N SER A 239 -3.62 -16.64 -5.60
CA SER A 239 -3.63 -17.72 -4.60
C SER A 239 -4.39 -17.32 -3.33
N ASN A 240 -4.13 -16.12 -2.80
CA ASN A 240 -4.83 -15.63 -1.62
C ASN A 240 -6.32 -15.36 -1.89
N LEU A 241 -6.61 -14.70 -3.01
CA LEU A 241 -7.99 -14.38 -3.41
C LEU A 241 -8.81 -15.65 -3.69
N TYR A 242 -8.22 -16.64 -4.35
CA TYR A 242 -8.88 -17.93 -4.62
C TYR A 242 -9.24 -18.66 -3.32
N HIS A 243 -8.29 -18.80 -2.39
CA HIS A 243 -8.58 -19.45 -1.12
C HIS A 243 -9.64 -18.70 -0.30
N THR A 244 -9.60 -17.37 -0.31
CA THR A 244 -10.62 -16.53 0.35
C THR A 244 -12.01 -16.71 -0.29
N TYR A 245 -12.07 -16.94 -1.61
CA TYR A 245 -13.32 -17.13 -2.33
C TYR A 245 -13.93 -18.53 -2.10
N VAL A 246 -13.09 -19.56 -2.04
CA VAL A 246 -13.54 -20.96 -1.93
C VAL A 246 -13.97 -21.33 -0.51
N TYR A 247 -13.44 -20.67 0.50
CA TYR A 247 -13.82 -20.87 1.91
C TYR A 247 -15.12 -20.18 2.28
#